data_4321b6a77e0dbc6f7c8d0963962b23f0
#
_entry.id   4321b6a77e0dbc6f7c8d0963962b23f0
#
_cell.length_a   1.000
_cell.length_b   1.000
_cell.length_c   1.000
_cell.angle_alpha   90.00
_cell.angle_beta   90.00
_cell.angle_gamma   90.00
#
_symmetry.space_group_name_H-M   'P 1'
#
loop_
_entity.id
_entity.type
_entity.pdbx_description
1 polymer ?
#
loop_
_entity_poly.entity_id
_entity_poly.type
_entity_poly.pdbx_seq_one_letter_code
_entity_poly.pdbx_strand_id
1 'polypeptide(L)'
;MATEFTVAEPDVLVATTLFLIERGVTPYQFSVAAGKGIDTSGATERLRSAFAAIGRSPRFSGNGPDILGISDSEWWVVECKGSGTGQPQTQRNNFDRALASVVSYYEEEPQGVSTQQQGVTVCLCLALPATRAYLNELQRRVRSPLRRRLNLWVLLCEPSSRSIKPVSPDAQF
;
A
#
# COMPACT_ATOMS: atom_id res chain seq x y z
N MET A 1 -9.63 10.38 26.76
CA MET A 1 -9.63 9.60 25.49
C MET A 1 -8.52 10.16 24.63
N ALA A 2 -7.49 9.37 24.33
CA ALA A 2 -6.44 9.79 23.40
C ALA A 2 -7.09 9.98 22.03
N THR A 3 -6.94 11.15 21.44
CA THR A 3 -7.36 11.45 20.07
C THR A 3 -6.52 10.55 19.17
N GLU A 4 -7.15 9.53 18.58
CA GLU A 4 -6.48 8.66 17.61
C GLU A 4 -6.14 9.54 16.39
N PHE A 5 -4.86 9.75 16.11
CA PHE A 5 -4.43 10.58 15.00
C PHE A 5 -4.94 9.99 13.69
N THR A 6 -5.65 10.79 12.91
CA THR A 6 -6.07 10.40 11.58
C THR A 6 -4.88 10.44 10.62
N VAL A 7 -4.82 9.46 9.72
CA VAL A 7 -3.82 9.38 8.65
C VAL A 7 -4.56 9.46 7.33
N ALA A 8 -4.24 10.46 6.53
CA ALA A 8 -4.81 10.58 5.20
C ALA A 8 -4.25 9.50 4.27
N GLU A 9 -5.06 9.03 3.31
CA GLU A 9 -4.62 8.03 2.33
C GLU A 9 -3.38 8.47 1.54
N PRO A 10 -3.23 9.74 1.11
CA PRO A 10 -2.00 10.22 0.49
C PRO A 10 -0.75 10.10 1.39
N ASP A 11 -0.89 10.23 2.71
CA ASP A 11 0.23 10.05 3.63
C ASP A 11 0.67 8.57 3.69
N VAL A 12 -0.30 7.64 3.72
CA VAL A 12 -0.01 6.21 3.66
C VAL A 12 0.69 5.86 2.34
N LEU A 13 0.21 6.40 1.23
CA LEU A 13 0.79 6.17 -0.10
C LEU A 13 2.24 6.67 -0.17
N VAL A 14 2.53 7.87 0.30
CA VAL A 14 3.90 8.42 0.32
C VAL A 14 4.81 7.59 1.23
N ALA A 15 4.37 7.30 2.45
CA ALA A 15 5.15 6.50 3.40
C ALA A 15 5.47 5.10 2.84
N THR A 16 4.48 4.46 2.23
CA THR A 16 4.64 3.15 1.57
C THR A 16 5.61 3.21 0.40
N THR A 17 5.53 4.26 -0.42
CA THR A 17 6.44 4.46 -1.55
C THR A 17 7.89 4.58 -1.08
N LEU A 18 8.15 5.40 -0.05
CA LEU A 18 9.49 5.56 0.51
C LEU A 18 10.02 4.24 1.07
N PHE A 19 9.19 3.51 1.82
CA PHE A 19 9.55 2.18 2.32
C PHE A 19 9.93 1.20 1.19
N LEU A 20 9.15 1.17 0.09
CA LEU A 20 9.45 0.31 -1.05
C LEU A 20 10.78 0.67 -1.71
N ILE A 21 11.07 1.97 -1.87
CA ILE A 21 12.35 2.46 -2.42
C ILE A 21 13.52 2.02 -1.51
N GLU A 22 13.40 2.20 -0.20
CA GLU A 22 14.41 1.77 0.78
C GLU A 22 14.65 0.26 0.75
N ARG A 23 13.61 -0.52 0.42
CA ARG A 23 13.67 -1.98 0.24
C ARG A 23 14.29 -2.40 -1.10
N GLY A 24 14.63 -1.48 -1.97
CA GLY A 24 15.16 -1.76 -3.32
C GLY A 24 14.09 -2.09 -4.36
N VAL A 25 12.81 -1.89 -4.01
CA VAL A 25 11.71 -1.94 -4.99
C VAL A 25 11.64 -0.61 -5.71
N THR A 26 11.53 -0.63 -7.02
CA THR A 26 11.32 0.56 -7.84
C THR A 26 9.82 0.72 -8.12
N PRO A 27 9.11 1.63 -7.45
CA PRO A 27 7.77 1.99 -7.84
C PRO A 27 7.80 2.65 -9.22
N TYR A 28 6.86 2.31 -10.09
CA TYR A 28 6.83 2.85 -11.45
C TYR A 28 5.48 3.42 -11.87
N GLN A 29 4.40 3.06 -11.15
CA GLN A 29 3.06 3.58 -11.42
C GLN A 29 2.32 3.85 -10.12
N PHE A 30 1.58 4.97 -10.11
CA PHE A 30 0.74 5.40 -9.00
C PHE A 30 -0.66 5.72 -9.49
N SER A 31 -1.66 5.23 -8.77
CA SER A 31 -3.04 5.69 -8.90
C SER A 31 -3.32 6.63 -7.74
N VAL A 32 -3.36 7.92 -8.02
CA VAL A 32 -3.75 8.91 -7.02
C VAL A 32 -5.21 9.24 -7.27
N ALA A 33 -6.09 8.62 -6.49
CA ALA A 33 -7.52 8.88 -6.59
C ALA A 33 -7.82 10.34 -6.26
N ALA A 34 -8.39 11.06 -7.22
CA ALA A 34 -8.99 12.36 -7.00
C ALA A 34 -10.27 12.17 -6.18
N GLY A 35 -10.15 11.88 -4.89
CA GLY A 35 -11.27 11.77 -3.96
C GLY A 35 -11.77 13.16 -3.57
N LYS A 36 -13.09 13.34 -3.46
CA LYS A 36 -13.68 14.58 -2.91
C LYS A 36 -13.13 14.82 -1.50
N GLY A 37 -12.44 15.95 -1.30
CA GLY A 37 -11.94 16.40 0.00
C GLY A 37 -10.54 15.90 0.39
N ILE A 38 -9.82 15.21 -0.49
CA ILE A 38 -8.41 14.83 -0.26
C ILE A 38 -7.53 15.77 -1.07
N ASP A 39 -6.64 16.51 -0.40
CA ASP A 39 -5.56 17.23 -1.08
C ASP A 39 -4.52 16.23 -1.57
N THR A 40 -4.63 15.85 -2.84
CA THR A 40 -3.67 14.94 -3.49
C THR A 40 -2.44 15.69 -4.00
N SER A 41 -2.48 17.01 -4.08
CA SER A 41 -1.39 17.82 -4.63
C SER A 41 -0.14 17.74 -3.77
N GLY A 42 -0.27 17.80 -2.47
CA GLY A 42 0.83 17.65 -1.53
C GLY A 42 1.50 16.26 -1.59
N ALA A 43 0.71 15.20 -1.78
CA ALA A 43 1.25 13.85 -1.96
C ALA A 43 2.01 13.72 -3.29
N THR A 44 1.45 14.27 -4.37
CA THR A 44 2.09 14.28 -5.70
C THR A 44 3.46 14.96 -5.64
N GLU A 45 3.56 16.10 -5.00
CA GLU A 45 4.84 16.83 -4.87
C GLU A 45 5.86 16.06 -4.03
N ARG A 46 5.43 15.47 -2.91
CA ARG A 46 6.30 14.63 -2.08
C ARG A 46 6.83 13.41 -2.85
N LEU A 47 5.97 12.77 -3.67
CA LEU A 47 6.39 11.66 -4.54
C LEU A 47 7.40 12.15 -5.59
N ARG A 48 7.15 13.28 -6.26
CA ARG A 48 8.10 13.84 -7.24
C ARG A 48 9.45 14.12 -6.61
N SER A 49 9.47 14.71 -5.43
CA SER A 49 10.71 14.99 -4.69
C SER A 49 11.47 13.71 -4.33
N ALA A 50 10.77 12.67 -3.83
CA ALA A 50 11.37 11.38 -3.53
C ALA A 50 11.96 10.70 -4.77
N PHE A 51 11.27 10.78 -5.91
CA PHE A 51 11.76 10.22 -7.18
C PHE A 51 12.92 11.01 -7.77
N ALA A 52 12.90 12.34 -7.67
CA ALA A 52 14.01 13.17 -8.09
C ALA A 52 15.32 12.80 -7.36
N ALA A 53 15.22 12.47 -6.06
CA ALA A 53 16.36 12.04 -5.26
C ALA A 53 17.03 10.75 -5.76
N ILE A 54 16.29 9.89 -6.49
CA ILE A 54 16.81 8.67 -7.11
C ILE A 54 16.96 8.78 -8.64
N GLY A 55 16.90 10.00 -9.18
CA GLY A 55 17.06 10.27 -10.61
C GLY A 55 15.93 9.74 -11.50
N ARG A 56 14.70 9.63 -10.97
CA ARG A 56 13.53 9.10 -11.67
C ARG A 56 12.35 10.07 -11.61
N SER A 57 11.32 9.77 -12.39
CA SER A 57 10.03 10.48 -12.36
C SER A 57 8.89 9.51 -12.15
N PRO A 58 7.93 9.81 -11.24
CA PRO A 58 6.77 8.95 -11.02
C PRO A 58 5.80 9.04 -12.20
N ARG A 59 5.20 7.90 -12.57
CA ARG A 59 4.11 7.83 -13.54
C ARG A 59 2.79 7.78 -12.79
N PHE A 60 1.89 8.72 -13.08
CA PHE A 60 0.56 8.75 -12.51
C PHE A 60 -0.46 8.12 -13.46
N SER A 61 -1.35 7.31 -12.91
CA SER A 61 -2.48 6.68 -13.59
C SER A 61 -3.78 7.05 -12.86
N GLY A 62 -4.89 7.11 -13.59
CA GLY A 62 -6.21 7.31 -13.00
C GLY A 62 -6.90 6.03 -12.53
N ASN A 63 -6.36 4.87 -12.89
CA ASN A 63 -6.97 3.57 -12.62
C ASN A 63 -5.91 2.54 -12.22
N GLY A 64 -6.33 1.49 -11.54
CA GLY A 64 -5.50 0.38 -11.13
C GLY A 64 -5.06 0.47 -9.66
N PRO A 65 -4.09 -0.35 -9.25
CA PRO A 65 -3.52 -0.32 -7.91
C PRO A 65 -2.94 1.03 -7.54
N ASP A 66 -2.97 1.37 -6.27
CA ASP A 66 -2.43 2.64 -5.78
C ASP A 66 -0.92 2.77 -6.03
N ILE A 67 -0.17 1.65 -5.91
CA ILE A 67 1.25 1.59 -6.27
C ILE A 67 1.53 0.29 -7.00
N LEU A 68 2.25 0.38 -8.12
CA LEU A 68 2.95 -0.74 -8.74
C LEU A 68 4.45 -0.52 -8.64
N GLY A 69 5.16 -1.53 -8.16
CA GLY A 69 6.61 -1.49 -8.01
C GLY A 69 7.25 -2.82 -8.38
N ILE A 70 8.51 -2.78 -8.78
CA ILE A 70 9.27 -3.95 -9.21
C ILE A 70 10.69 -3.93 -8.64
N SER A 71 11.19 -5.09 -8.27
CA SER A 71 12.60 -5.38 -8.03
C SER A 71 13.06 -6.52 -8.95
N ASP A 72 14.28 -6.99 -8.80
CA ASP A 72 14.79 -8.11 -9.60
C ASP A 72 13.99 -9.43 -9.41
N SER A 73 13.34 -9.60 -8.27
CA SER A 73 12.65 -10.85 -7.89
C SER A 73 11.21 -10.68 -7.43
N GLU A 74 10.73 -9.46 -7.26
CA GLU A 74 9.41 -9.19 -6.69
C GLU A 74 8.64 -8.16 -7.52
N TRP A 75 7.35 -8.40 -7.70
CA TRP A 75 6.40 -7.44 -8.25
C TRP A 75 5.36 -7.09 -7.20
N TRP A 76 5.36 -5.82 -6.80
CA TRP A 76 4.52 -5.31 -5.73
C TRP A 76 3.28 -4.63 -6.27
N VAL A 77 2.13 -5.11 -5.79
CA VAL A 77 0.80 -4.56 -6.10
C VAL A 77 0.18 -4.08 -4.80
N VAL A 78 0.09 -2.78 -4.61
CA VAL A 78 -0.27 -2.18 -3.33
C VAL A 78 -1.59 -1.43 -3.41
N GLU A 79 -2.45 -1.67 -2.44
CA GLU A 79 -3.65 -0.89 -2.16
C GLU A 79 -3.48 -0.14 -0.85
N CYS A 80 -3.65 1.17 -0.88
CA CYS A 80 -3.52 2.06 0.27
C CYS A 80 -4.89 2.51 0.77
N LYS A 81 -5.05 2.65 2.08
CA LYS A 81 -6.21 3.32 2.68
C LYS A 81 -5.79 4.20 3.83
N GLY A 82 -6.46 5.35 3.95
CA GLY A 82 -6.35 6.22 5.11
C GLY A 82 -7.35 5.87 6.21
N SER A 83 -7.27 6.59 7.33
CA SER A 83 -8.23 6.44 8.45
C SER A 83 -9.65 6.91 8.10
N GLY A 84 -9.83 7.60 6.97
CA GLY A 84 -11.10 8.25 6.62
C GLY A 84 -11.50 9.27 7.69
N THR A 85 -12.75 9.20 8.15
CA THR A 85 -13.27 10.06 9.22
C THR A 85 -12.79 9.64 10.63
N GLY A 86 -11.98 8.58 10.74
CA GLY A 86 -11.58 8.00 12.02
C GLY A 86 -12.65 7.11 12.67
N GLN A 87 -13.88 7.08 12.15
CA GLN A 87 -14.94 6.24 12.70
C GLN A 87 -14.66 4.75 12.40
N PRO A 88 -14.82 3.84 13.38
CA PRO A 88 -14.56 2.41 13.21
C PRO A 88 -15.31 1.78 12.04
N GLN A 89 -16.55 2.19 11.80
CA GLN A 89 -17.34 1.69 10.67
C GLN A 89 -16.75 2.11 9.32
N THR A 90 -16.29 3.36 9.20
CA THR A 90 -15.62 3.84 7.98
C THR A 90 -14.34 3.07 7.71
N GLN A 91 -13.53 2.83 8.75
CA GLN A 91 -12.29 2.04 8.62
C GLN A 91 -12.58 0.59 8.22
N ARG A 92 -13.64 -0.02 8.76
CA ARG A 92 -14.08 -1.37 8.36
C ARG A 92 -14.49 -1.44 6.90
N ASN A 93 -15.29 -0.49 6.42
CA ASN A 93 -15.70 -0.43 5.02
C ASN A 93 -14.49 -0.19 4.09
N ASN A 94 -13.57 0.68 4.50
CA ASN A 94 -12.32 0.91 3.75
C ASN A 94 -11.45 -0.37 3.70
N PHE A 95 -11.40 -1.11 4.81
CA PHE A 95 -10.70 -2.39 4.86
C PHE A 95 -11.30 -3.42 3.88
N ASP A 96 -12.62 -3.55 3.86
CA ASP A 96 -13.32 -4.47 2.94
C ASP A 96 -13.01 -4.14 1.48
N ARG A 97 -13.06 -2.86 1.14
CA ARG A 97 -12.76 -2.38 -0.21
C ARG A 97 -11.29 -2.62 -0.58
N ALA A 98 -10.37 -2.30 0.34
CA ALA A 98 -8.94 -2.52 0.10
C ALA A 98 -8.60 -4.00 -0.11
N LEU A 99 -9.16 -4.88 0.73
CA LEU A 99 -8.92 -6.31 0.61
C LEU A 99 -9.48 -6.85 -0.71
N ALA A 100 -10.70 -6.44 -1.08
CA ALA A 100 -11.30 -6.84 -2.36
C ALA A 100 -10.47 -6.33 -3.54
N SER A 101 -10.04 -5.07 -3.53
CA SER A 101 -9.23 -4.48 -4.60
C SER A 101 -7.89 -5.21 -4.75
N VAL A 102 -7.13 -5.37 -3.68
CA VAL A 102 -5.80 -5.97 -3.77
C VAL A 102 -5.85 -7.42 -4.27
N VAL A 103 -6.87 -8.18 -3.85
CA VAL A 103 -7.05 -9.56 -4.32
C VAL A 103 -7.47 -9.60 -5.80
N SER A 104 -8.27 -8.62 -6.25
CA SER A 104 -8.70 -8.56 -7.66
C SER A 104 -7.56 -8.22 -8.62
N TYR A 105 -6.45 -7.68 -8.13
CA TYR A 105 -5.25 -7.40 -8.94
C TYR A 105 -4.27 -8.58 -8.99
N TYR A 106 -4.60 -9.71 -8.38
CA TYR A 106 -3.74 -10.88 -8.44
C TYR A 106 -3.64 -11.42 -9.86
N GLU A 107 -2.44 -11.50 -10.37
CA GLU A 107 -2.10 -12.10 -11.66
C GLU A 107 -0.94 -13.08 -11.43
N GLU A 108 -1.02 -14.27 -12.03
CA GLU A 108 0.07 -15.27 -11.97
C GLU A 108 1.27 -14.80 -12.79
N GLU A 109 0.99 -14.14 -13.92
CA GLU A 109 1.99 -13.55 -14.82
C GLU A 109 1.68 -12.08 -15.03
N PRO A 110 2.42 -11.16 -14.36
CA PRO A 110 2.17 -9.74 -14.46
C PRO A 110 2.30 -9.22 -15.90
N GLN A 111 1.23 -8.59 -16.41
CA GLN A 111 1.26 -7.97 -17.73
C GLN A 111 2.24 -6.78 -17.75
N GLY A 112 3.06 -6.71 -18.79
CA GLY A 112 4.02 -5.61 -18.97
C GLY A 112 5.33 -5.75 -18.17
N VAL A 113 5.50 -6.81 -17.41
CA VAL A 113 6.81 -7.22 -16.90
C VAL A 113 7.53 -7.93 -18.05
N SER A 114 8.73 -7.46 -18.39
CA SER A 114 9.52 -8.01 -19.49
C SER A 114 9.70 -9.53 -19.31
N THR A 115 9.61 -10.27 -20.42
CA THR A 115 9.87 -11.72 -20.45
C THR A 115 11.27 -12.10 -19.96
N GLN A 116 12.18 -11.13 -19.79
CA GLN A 116 13.49 -11.31 -19.17
C GLN A 116 13.41 -11.49 -17.63
N GLN A 117 12.27 -11.20 -17.00
CA GLN A 117 12.04 -11.33 -15.56
C GLN A 117 11.19 -12.58 -15.23
N GLN A 118 11.45 -13.69 -15.88
CA GLN A 118 10.84 -14.98 -15.54
C GLN A 118 11.18 -15.33 -14.08
N GLY A 119 10.16 -15.67 -13.29
CA GLY A 119 10.32 -16.05 -11.88
C GLY A 119 10.12 -14.92 -10.87
N VAL A 120 9.57 -13.79 -11.29
CA VAL A 120 9.18 -12.70 -10.37
C VAL A 120 8.03 -13.15 -9.46
N THR A 121 8.21 -13.00 -8.17
CA THR A 121 7.17 -13.30 -7.18
C THR A 121 6.20 -12.13 -7.05
N VAL A 122 4.91 -12.39 -7.22
CA VAL A 122 3.86 -11.39 -6.98
C VAL A 122 3.70 -11.16 -5.48
N CYS A 123 3.86 -9.92 -5.04
CA CYS A 123 3.63 -9.48 -3.66
C CYS A 123 2.38 -8.59 -3.62
N LEU A 124 1.26 -9.16 -3.22
CA LEU A 124 0.07 -8.37 -2.91
C LEU A 124 0.30 -7.62 -1.59
N CYS A 125 -0.18 -6.38 -1.49
CA CYS A 125 0.07 -5.58 -0.32
C CYS A 125 -1.10 -4.68 0.07
N LEU A 126 -1.46 -4.71 1.36
CA LEU A 126 -2.37 -3.77 2.01
C LEU A 126 -1.54 -2.77 2.83
N ALA A 127 -1.61 -1.48 2.48
CA ALA A 127 -0.98 -0.40 3.23
C ALA A 127 -2.06 0.39 3.99
N LEU A 128 -2.01 0.34 5.32
CA LEU A 128 -3.07 0.82 6.21
C LEU A 128 -2.49 1.58 7.40
N PRO A 129 -3.19 2.58 7.95
CA PRO A 129 -2.82 3.15 9.24
C PRO A 129 -2.82 2.09 10.36
N ALA A 130 -1.85 2.17 11.27
CA ALA A 130 -1.75 1.29 12.43
C ALA A 130 -2.78 1.66 13.52
N THR A 131 -4.05 1.78 13.14
CA THR A 131 -5.16 2.06 14.06
C THR A 131 -5.72 0.78 14.65
N ARG A 132 -6.32 0.89 15.85
CA ARG A 132 -6.94 -0.25 16.52
C ARG A 132 -8.01 -0.93 15.64
N ALA A 133 -8.78 -0.15 14.88
CA ALA A 133 -9.83 -0.68 14.03
C ALA A 133 -9.25 -1.55 12.90
N TYR A 134 -8.22 -1.08 12.19
CA TYR A 134 -7.56 -1.87 11.16
C TYR A 134 -6.84 -3.10 11.73
N LEU A 135 -6.15 -2.96 12.86
CA LEU A 135 -5.48 -4.10 13.52
C LEU A 135 -6.47 -5.20 13.90
N ASN A 136 -7.63 -4.85 14.42
CA ASN A 136 -8.70 -5.81 14.75
C ASN A 136 -9.20 -6.55 13.49
N GLU A 137 -9.42 -5.84 12.37
CA GLU A 137 -9.87 -6.48 11.13
C GLU A 137 -8.79 -7.41 10.55
N LEU A 138 -7.52 -7.00 10.58
CA LEU A 138 -6.40 -7.81 10.15
C LEU A 138 -6.30 -9.12 10.96
N GLN A 139 -6.34 -9.03 12.29
CA GLN A 139 -6.26 -10.20 13.18
C GLN A 139 -7.42 -11.18 12.98
N ARG A 140 -8.62 -10.65 12.74
CA ARG A 140 -9.83 -11.48 12.56
C ARG A 140 -9.91 -12.14 11.19
N ARG A 141 -9.50 -11.45 10.13
CA ARG A 141 -9.87 -11.79 8.75
C ARG A 141 -8.68 -12.10 7.84
N VAL A 142 -7.51 -11.54 8.12
CA VAL A 142 -6.31 -11.70 7.28
C VAL A 142 -5.22 -12.45 8.05
N ARG A 143 -5.55 -13.67 8.43
CA ARG A 143 -4.66 -14.53 9.21
C ARG A 143 -3.51 -15.06 8.36
N SER A 144 -2.41 -15.46 9.02
CA SER A 144 -1.20 -15.97 8.39
C SER A 144 -1.44 -17.04 7.29
N PRO A 145 -2.33 -18.03 7.43
CA PRO A 145 -2.55 -18.99 6.33
C PRO A 145 -3.06 -18.35 5.04
N LEU A 146 -3.97 -17.35 5.13
CA LEU A 146 -4.44 -16.60 3.97
C LEU A 146 -3.32 -15.75 3.37
N ARG A 147 -2.57 -15.04 4.23
CA ARG A 147 -1.47 -14.19 3.77
C ARG A 147 -0.39 -15.00 3.05
N ARG A 148 -0.01 -16.14 3.60
CA ARG A 148 0.96 -17.05 2.94
C ARG A 148 0.46 -17.51 1.58
N ARG A 149 -0.82 -17.92 1.50
CA ARG A 149 -1.39 -18.41 0.24
C ARG A 149 -1.38 -17.37 -0.88
N LEU A 150 -1.61 -16.11 -0.53
CA LEU A 150 -1.69 -14.99 -1.47
C LEU A 150 -0.38 -14.19 -1.59
N ASN A 151 0.66 -14.56 -0.86
CA ASN A 151 1.84 -13.73 -0.65
C ASN A 151 1.46 -12.28 -0.29
N LEU A 152 0.50 -12.15 0.64
CA LEU A 152 -0.09 -10.87 1.03
C LEU A 152 0.69 -10.24 2.19
N TRP A 153 1.36 -9.15 1.90
CA TRP A 153 2.03 -8.27 2.86
C TRP A 153 1.05 -7.27 3.47
N VAL A 154 1.33 -6.86 4.69
CA VAL A 154 0.64 -5.74 5.31
C VAL A 154 1.67 -4.70 5.73
N LEU A 155 1.48 -3.46 5.30
CA LEU A 155 2.32 -2.32 5.65
C LEU A 155 1.52 -1.39 6.57
N LEU A 156 1.92 -1.33 7.84
CA LEU A 156 1.25 -0.52 8.85
C LEU A 156 1.93 0.84 8.96
N CYS A 157 1.22 1.89 8.55
CA CYS A 157 1.68 3.27 8.69
C CYS A 157 1.38 3.79 10.09
N GLU A 158 2.42 4.05 10.88
CA GLU A 158 2.30 4.59 12.23
C GLU A 158 1.69 6.01 12.19
N PRO A 159 0.61 6.28 12.96
CA PRO A 159 -0.10 7.55 12.84
C PRO A 159 0.73 8.79 13.21
N SER A 160 1.69 8.68 14.13
CA SER A 160 2.49 9.80 14.61
C SER A 160 3.72 10.06 13.74
N SER A 161 4.47 9.02 13.40
CA SER A 161 5.76 9.12 12.71
C SER A 161 5.66 8.98 11.19
N ARG A 162 4.55 8.46 10.68
CA ARG A 162 4.40 8.05 9.28
C ARG A 162 5.42 6.99 8.84
N SER A 163 6.09 6.33 9.77
CA SER A 163 6.96 5.20 9.48
C SER A 163 6.14 3.96 9.13
N ILE A 164 6.71 3.07 8.32
CA ILE A 164 6.08 1.81 7.94
C ILE A 164 6.64 0.66 8.78
N LYS A 165 5.72 -0.09 9.40
CA LYS A 165 6.00 -1.38 10.02
C LYS A 165 5.53 -2.50 9.09
N PRO A 166 6.43 -3.23 8.44
CA PRO A 166 6.05 -4.33 7.56
C PRO A 166 5.66 -5.58 8.36
N VAL A 167 4.61 -6.25 7.90
CA VAL A 167 4.18 -7.56 8.38
C VAL A 167 4.21 -8.51 7.19
N SER A 168 5.19 -9.41 7.17
CA SER A 168 5.35 -10.39 6.09
C SER A 168 4.20 -11.40 6.08
N PRO A 169 3.99 -12.15 4.98
CA PRO A 169 2.97 -13.20 4.91
C PRO A 169 3.08 -14.25 6.03
N ASP A 170 4.28 -14.52 6.50
CA ASP A 170 4.54 -15.54 7.54
C ASP A 170 4.47 -15.00 8.97
N ALA A 171 4.58 -13.70 9.16
CA ALA A 171 4.56 -13.10 10.48
C ALA A 171 3.20 -13.30 11.19
N GLN A 172 3.22 -13.30 12.51
CA GLN A 172 1.99 -13.21 13.33
C GLN A 172 1.73 -11.76 13.73
N PHE A 173 0.44 -11.40 13.86
CA PHE A 173 0.03 -10.10 14.42
C PHE A 173 0.06 -10.12 15.94
#